data_643c701c3a2a4c8886233007397f9f27
#
_entry.id   643c701c3a2a4c8886233007397f9f27
#
_cell.length_a   1.000
_cell.length_b   1.000
_cell.length_c   1.000
_cell.angle_alpha   90.00
_cell.angle_beta   90.00
_cell.angle_gamma   90.00
#
_symmetry.space_group_name_H-M   'P 1'
#
loop_
_entity.id
_entity.type
_entity.pdbx_description
1 polymer ?
#
loop_
_entity_poly.entity_id
_entity_poly.type
_entity_poly.pdbx_seq_one_letter_code
_entity_poly.pdbx_strand_id
1 'polypeptide(L)'
;MIRRLVAVLALLIMLAGCGTRSTQRAREYMPDMARDPAYKAFAPNGVTRDGLTLQTPVSGTIARGHQLFHFGPGEPEAERAGRELHNPYRPTETTLAEGRALFETYCSVCHGQQGKGDGPISSKIPPPPSYVSDRLMQFRPGHVFHVITLGTNKMPSYTAQLSPDERWKIVTYVHYSLQGLGDEQPTALAGGNK
;
A
#
# COMPACT_ATOMS: atom_id res chain seq x y z
N MET A 1 31.66 19.61 -57.14
CA MET A 1 30.55 20.05 -56.26
C MET A 1 29.60 18.87 -55.96
N ILE A 2 29.10 18.13 -56.94
CA ILE A 2 28.10 17.05 -56.75
C ILE A 2 28.55 15.97 -55.77
N ARG A 3 29.81 15.50 -55.87
CA ARG A 3 30.34 14.46 -54.93
C ARG A 3 30.33 14.87 -53.46
N ARG A 4 30.59 16.16 -53.16
CA ARG A 4 30.53 16.68 -51.78
C ARG A 4 29.10 16.80 -51.27
N LEU A 5 28.18 17.19 -52.15
CA LEU A 5 26.74 17.24 -51.82
C LEU A 5 26.17 15.86 -51.52
N VAL A 6 26.52 14.86 -52.31
CA VAL A 6 26.10 13.45 -52.09
C VAL A 6 26.67 12.91 -50.77
N ALA A 7 27.93 13.20 -50.44
CA ALA A 7 28.53 12.79 -49.20
C ALA A 7 27.87 13.42 -47.95
N VAL A 8 27.55 14.69 -48.02
CA VAL A 8 26.84 15.42 -46.94
C VAL A 8 25.43 14.87 -46.77
N LEU A 9 24.72 14.64 -47.89
CA LEU A 9 23.36 14.05 -47.83
C LEU A 9 23.35 12.64 -47.23
N ALA A 10 24.32 11.80 -47.61
CA ALA A 10 24.47 10.47 -47.03
C ALA A 10 24.78 10.50 -45.52
N LEU A 11 25.61 11.45 -45.07
CA LEU A 11 25.94 11.63 -43.66
C LEU A 11 24.69 12.10 -42.86
N LEU A 12 23.89 13.02 -43.42
CA LEU A 12 22.65 13.49 -42.81
C LEU A 12 21.60 12.37 -42.68
N ILE A 13 21.50 11.49 -43.69
CA ILE A 13 20.60 10.30 -43.63
C ILE A 13 21.05 9.32 -42.56
N MET A 14 22.35 9.07 -42.41
CA MET A 14 22.89 8.20 -41.36
C MET A 14 22.66 8.80 -39.96
N LEU A 15 22.79 10.10 -39.77
CA LEU A 15 22.53 10.77 -38.50
C LEU A 15 21.03 10.78 -38.14
N ALA A 16 20.15 10.88 -39.11
CA ALA A 16 18.70 10.85 -38.90
C ALA A 16 18.19 9.44 -38.47
N GLY A 17 18.93 8.37 -38.79
CA GLY A 17 18.56 7.01 -38.41
C GLY A 17 18.78 6.64 -36.95
N CYS A 18 19.54 7.43 -36.19
CA CYS A 18 19.86 7.15 -34.78
C CYS A 18 18.81 7.62 -33.77
N GLY A 19 17.69 8.17 -34.21
CA GLY A 19 16.59 8.62 -33.33
C GLY A 19 15.70 7.46 -32.90
N THR A 20 16.20 6.53 -32.11
CA THR A 20 15.36 5.52 -31.44
C THR A 20 14.53 6.24 -30.36
N ARG A 21 13.22 6.35 -30.59
CA ARG A 21 12.29 6.77 -29.55
C ARG A 21 12.36 5.73 -28.42
N SER A 22 12.99 6.06 -27.32
CA SER A 22 13.17 5.20 -26.15
C SER A 22 11.84 4.73 -25.52
N THR A 23 10.72 5.33 -25.93
CA THR A 23 9.36 4.99 -25.50
C THR A 23 8.70 3.86 -26.30
N GLN A 24 9.30 3.44 -27.41
CA GLN A 24 8.78 2.29 -28.19
C GLN A 24 9.61 1.06 -27.92
N ARG A 25 8.93 -0.07 -27.70
CA ARG A 25 9.60 -1.37 -27.57
C ARG A 25 10.43 -1.66 -28.84
N ALA A 26 11.65 -2.11 -28.64
CA ALA A 26 12.50 -2.55 -29.75
C ALA A 26 11.77 -3.62 -30.59
N ARG A 27 12.03 -3.64 -31.89
CA ARG A 27 11.53 -4.70 -32.78
C ARG A 27 12.27 -5.99 -32.44
N GLU A 28 11.51 -7.01 -32.11
CA GLU A 28 12.04 -8.34 -31.87
C GLU A 28 12.13 -9.11 -33.20
N TYR A 29 13.24 -9.79 -33.41
CA TYR A 29 13.40 -10.71 -34.54
C TYR A 29 12.89 -12.09 -34.08
N MET A 30 11.89 -12.66 -34.77
CA MET A 30 11.21 -13.91 -34.41
C MET A 30 10.66 -13.90 -32.97
N PRO A 31 9.62 -13.09 -32.69
CA PRO A 31 9.12 -12.93 -31.34
C PRO A 31 8.43 -14.17 -30.75
N ASP A 32 8.16 -15.20 -31.54
CA ASP A 32 7.49 -16.45 -31.17
C ASP A 32 6.34 -16.22 -30.16
N MET A 33 6.49 -16.76 -28.93
CA MET A 33 5.51 -16.62 -27.85
C MET A 33 5.76 -15.41 -26.94
N ALA A 34 6.63 -14.46 -27.32
CA ALA A 34 6.89 -13.27 -26.50
C ALA A 34 5.65 -12.41 -26.30
N ARG A 35 4.65 -12.53 -27.17
CA ARG A 35 3.35 -11.84 -27.07
C ARG A 35 2.24 -12.85 -27.02
N ASP A 36 1.69 -13.01 -25.84
CA ASP A 36 0.47 -13.77 -25.59
C ASP A 36 -0.74 -13.03 -26.19
N PRO A 37 -1.60 -13.67 -26.99
CA PRO A 37 -2.84 -13.07 -27.48
C PRO A 37 -3.88 -12.84 -26.37
N ALA A 38 -3.72 -13.45 -25.21
CA ALA A 38 -4.62 -13.24 -24.08
C ALA A 38 -4.48 -11.84 -23.49
N TYR A 39 -5.61 -11.23 -23.14
CA TYR A 39 -5.61 -9.95 -22.44
C TYR A 39 -5.06 -10.10 -21.01
N LYS A 40 -4.11 -9.24 -20.66
CA LYS A 40 -3.53 -9.17 -19.30
C LYS A 40 -4.12 -8.00 -18.56
N ALA A 41 -4.20 -8.09 -17.23
CA ALA A 41 -4.91 -7.13 -16.37
C ALA A 41 -4.61 -5.64 -16.69
N PHE A 42 -3.34 -5.31 -16.91
CA PHE A 42 -2.91 -3.93 -17.20
C PHE A 42 -2.63 -3.66 -18.69
N ALA A 43 -3.02 -4.59 -19.59
CA ALA A 43 -2.86 -4.38 -21.02
C ALA A 43 -4.05 -3.61 -21.61
N PRO A 44 -3.82 -2.82 -22.68
CA PRO A 44 -4.89 -2.21 -23.45
C PRO A 44 -5.85 -3.28 -24.00
N ASN A 45 -7.14 -2.97 -24.04
CA ASN A 45 -8.18 -3.86 -24.52
C ASN A 45 -9.15 -3.10 -25.45
N GLY A 46 -9.14 -3.44 -26.73
CA GLY A 46 -10.03 -2.81 -27.72
C GLY A 46 -11.51 -3.24 -27.64
N VAL A 47 -11.83 -4.24 -26.81
CA VAL A 47 -13.23 -4.72 -26.63
C VAL A 47 -13.95 -3.94 -25.56
N THR A 48 -13.22 -3.39 -24.58
CA THR A 48 -13.79 -2.63 -23.46
C THR A 48 -14.01 -1.16 -23.85
N ARG A 49 -15.04 -0.54 -23.25
CA ARG A 49 -15.42 0.85 -23.59
C ARG A 49 -14.35 1.87 -23.25
N ASP A 50 -13.60 1.64 -22.15
CA ASP A 50 -12.54 2.49 -21.65
C ASP A 50 -11.12 2.10 -22.14
N GLY A 51 -11.04 1.05 -22.97
CA GLY A 51 -9.77 0.56 -23.49
C GLY A 51 -8.89 -0.18 -22.48
N LEU A 52 -9.38 -0.46 -21.28
CA LEU A 52 -8.63 -1.14 -20.20
C LEU A 52 -9.14 -2.56 -20.02
N THR A 53 -8.21 -3.52 -19.86
CA THR A 53 -8.59 -4.92 -19.57
C THR A 53 -9.18 -5.04 -18.17
N LEU A 54 -8.55 -4.38 -17.19
CA LEU A 54 -9.04 -4.37 -15.81
C LEU A 54 -10.21 -3.39 -15.69
N GLN A 55 -11.38 -3.92 -15.42
CA GLN A 55 -12.62 -3.15 -15.29
C GLN A 55 -12.94 -2.84 -13.84
N THR A 56 -13.53 -1.68 -13.61
CA THR A 56 -14.09 -1.35 -12.29
C THR A 56 -15.24 -2.32 -11.97
N PRO A 57 -15.27 -2.90 -10.76
CA PRO A 57 -16.38 -3.77 -10.35
C PRO A 57 -17.73 -3.07 -10.48
N VAL A 58 -18.78 -3.84 -10.75
CA VAL A 58 -20.16 -3.32 -10.80
C VAL A 58 -20.51 -2.73 -9.43
N SER A 59 -21.05 -1.52 -9.43
CA SER A 59 -21.44 -0.83 -8.19
C SER A 59 -22.38 -1.71 -7.34
N GLY A 60 -22.10 -1.76 -6.03
CA GLY A 60 -22.86 -2.59 -5.08
C GLY A 60 -22.43 -4.05 -4.99
N THR A 61 -21.43 -4.48 -5.76
CA THR A 61 -20.88 -5.84 -5.63
C THR A 61 -19.74 -5.89 -4.63
N ILE A 62 -19.64 -7.00 -3.89
CA ILE A 62 -18.57 -7.30 -2.97
C ILE A 62 -17.85 -8.54 -3.49
N ALA A 63 -16.53 -8.45 -3.65
CA ALA A 63 -15.74 -9.58 -4.08
C ALA A 63 -15.81 -10.71 -3.04
N ARG A 64 -15.87 -11.96 -3.53
CA ARG A 64 -15.89 -13.12 -2.64
C ARG A 64 -14.63 -13.13 -1.74
N GLY A 65 -14.81 -13.33 -0.44
CA GLY A 65 -13.73 -13.32 0.55
C GLY A 65 -13.34 -11.92 1.08
N HIS A 66 -13.94 -10.85 0.53
CA HIS A 66 -13.77 -9.52 1.09
C HIS A 66 -14.86 -9.19 2.10
N GLN A 67 -14.46 -8.67 3.25
CA GLN A 67 -15.37 -8.08 4.22
C GLN A 67 -15.45 -6.58 4.00
N LEU A 68 -16.67 -6.03 4.06
CA LEU A 68 -16.85 -4.58 4.02
C LEU A 68 -16.28 -3.94 5.29
N PHE A 69 -15.48 -2.92 5.09
CA PHE A 69 -15.08 -2.05 6.18
C PHE A 69 -16.11 -0.92 6.30
N HIS A 70 -17.03 -1.05 7.27
CA HIS A 70 -18.21 -0.19 7.43
C HIS A 70 -18.01 1.02 8.34
N PHE A 71 -16.76 1.33 8.67
CA PHE A 71 -16.42 2.54 9.41
C PHE A 71 -16.10 3.68 8.46
N GLY A 72 -16.63 4.87 8.75
CA GLY A 72 -16.33 6.09 8.02
C GLY A 72 -14.99 6.69 8.43
N PRO A 73 -14.55 7.77 7.76
CA PRO A 73 -13.34 8.50 8.15
C PRO A 73 -13.58 9.35 9.40
N GLY A 74 -12.51 9.66 10.12
CA GLY A 74 -12.51 10.58 11.26
C GLY A 74 -12.38 9.91 12.62
N GLU A 75 -12.05 10.72 13.62
CA GLU A 75 -11.73 10.27 14.99
C GLU A 75 -12.91 9.54 15.67
N PRO A 76 -14.17 9.98 15.57
CA PRO A 76 -15.29 9.28 16.22
C PRO A 76 -15.47 7.85 15.68
N GLU A 77 -15.23 7.65 14.37
CA GLU A 77 -15.31 6.34 13.75
C GLU A 77 -14.09 5.48 14.10
N ALA A 78 -12.92 6.07 14.25
CA ALA A 78 -11.73 5.38 14.73
C ALA A 78 -11.90 4.89 16.17
N GLU A 79 -12.50 5.71 17.04
CA GLU A 79 -12.85 5.30 18.40
C GLU A 79 -13.90 4.19 18.41
N ARG A 80 -14.92 4.27 17.54
CA ARG A 80 -15.92 3.23 17.37
C ARG A 80 -15.27 1.92 16.91
N ALA A 81 -14.40 1.99 15.89
CA ALA A 81 -13.62 0.85 15.43
C ALA A 81 -12.75 0.27 16.55
N GLY A 82 -12.17 1.13 17.40
CA GLY A 82 -11.41 0.70 18.58
C GLY A 82 -12.25 -0.11 19.59
N ARG A 83 -13.54 0.18 19.70
CA ARG A 83 -14.45 -0.57 20.58
C ARG A 83 -14.98 -1.86 19.96
N GLU A 84 -15.23 -1.86 18.66
CA GLU A 84 -15.96 -2.93 17.97
C GLU A 84 -15.03 -3.94 17.30
N LEU A 85 -13.85 -3.51 16.82
CA LEU A 85 -12.92 -4.39 16.14
C LEU A 85 -11.95 -5.05 17.12
N HIS A 86 -11.85 -6.35 17.00
CA HIS A 86 -10.89 -7.16 17.75
C HIS A 86 -9.81 -7.70 16.83
N ASN A 87 -8.56 -7.63 17.28
CA ASN A 87 -7.45 -8.21 16.53
C ASN A 87 -7.56 -9.74 16.53
N PRO A 88 -7.66 -10.38 15.34
CA PRO A 88 -7.75 -11.83 15.27
C PRO A 88 -6.42 -12.55 15.54
N TYR A 89 -5.30 -11.80 15.54
CA TYR A 89 -3.97 -12.37 15.70
C TYR A 89 -3.48 -12.27 17.13
N ARG A 90 -2.95 -13.38 17.63
CA ARG A 90 -2.21 -13.41 18.90
C ARG A 90 -0.73 -13.03 18.66
N PRO A 91 -0.05 -12.48 19.67
CA PRO A 91 1.36 -12.07 19.58
C PRO A 91 2.30 -13.30 19.67
N THR A 92 2.26 -14.15 18.67
CA THR A 92 3.22 -15.25 18.52
C THR A 92 4.51 -14.73 17.90
N GLU A 93 5.62 -15.47 18.08
CA GLU A 93 6.90 -15.13 17.46
C GLU A 93 6.75 -14.92 15.94
N THR A 94 6.03 -15.81 15.26
CA THR A 94 5.76 -15.70 13.82
C THR A 94 4.97 -14.44 13.49
N THR A 95 3.86 -14.17 14.20
CA THR A 95 3.02 -12.99 13.95
C THR A 95 3.79 -11.70 14.17
N LEU A 96 4.62 -11.64 15.22
CA LEU A 96 5.44 -10.48 15.52
C LEU A 96 6.56 -10.28 14.48
N ALA A 97 7.19 -11.36 14.00
CA ALA A 97 8.21 -11.29 12.95
C ALA A 97 7.62 -10.81 11.63
N GLU A 98 6.46 -11.33 11.22
CA GLU A 98 5.75 -10.88 10.02
C GLU A 98 5.28 -9.42 10.15
N GLY A 99 4.70 -9.05 11.28
CA GLY A 99 4.27 -7.68 11.57
C GLY A 99 5.45 -6.69 11.56
N ARG A 100 6.60 -7.12 12.09
CA ARG A 100 7.84 -6.34 12.06
C ARG A 100 8.32 -6.09 10.63
N ALA A 101 8.40 -7.14 9.81
CA ALA A 101 8.85 -7.03 8.42
C ALA A 101 7.96 -6.07 7.61
N LEU A 102 6.64 -6.15 7.79
CA LEU A 102 5.67 -5.25 7.18
C LEU A 102 5.83 -3.80 7.70
N PHE A 103 5.99 -3.63 9.00
CA PHE A 103 6.22 -2.33 9.62
C PHE A 103 7.51 -1.66 9.10
N GLU A 104 8.60 -2.41 9.04
CA GLU A 104 9.88 -1.92 8.52
C GLU A 104 9.78 -1.50 7.06
N THR A 105 8.97 -2.21 6.26
CA THR A 105 8.77 -1.92 4.83
C THR A 105 7.90 -0.68 4.59
N TYR A 106 6.77 -0.56 5.29
CA TYR A 106 5.74 0.43 4.95
C TYR A 106 5.64 1.60 5.94
N CYS A 107 6.01 1.40 7.20
CA CYS A 107 5.73 2.36 8.27
C CYS A 107 6.99 3.09 8.75
N SER A 108 8.12 2.39 8.85
CA SER A 108 9.35 2.91 9.47
C SER A 108 9.92 4.13 8.75
N VAL A 109 9.64 4.29 7.47
CA VAL A 109 10.10 5.45 6.66
C VAL A 109 9.63 6.79 7.24
N CYS A 110 8.43 6.82 7.83
CA CYS A 110 7.88 7.98 8.52
C CYS A 110 8.01 7.85 10.04
N HIS A 111 7.62 6.69 10.58
CA HIS A 111 7.50 6.47 12.03
C HIS A 111 8.82 6.12 12.73
N GLY A 112 9.88 5.81 11.97
CA GLY A 112 11.15 5.32 12.53
C GLY A 112 11.05 3.85 12.95
N GLN A 113 12.20 3.18 13.10
CA GLN A 113 12.23 1.76 13.44
C GLN A 113 11.66 1.44 14.83
N GLN A 114 11.72 2.41 15.74
CA GLN A 114 11.20 2.31 17.10
C GLN A 114 9.85 3.02 17.28
N GLY A 115 9.25 3.51 16.19
CA GLY A 115 7.98 4.20 16.25
C GLY A 115 8.00 5.56 16.94
N LYS A 116 9.15 6.23 17.00
CA LYS A 116 9.33 7.53 17.66
C LYS A 116 8.97 8.74 16.80
N GLY A 117 8.58 8.52 15.53
CA GLY A 117 8.31 9.59 14.58
C GLY A 117 9.55 10.19 13.95
N ASP A 118 10.67 9.52 14.07
CA ASP A 118 12.01 9.92 13.62
C ASP A 118 12.48 9.21 12.35
N GLY A 119 11.53 8.79 11.51
CA GLY A 119 11.85 8.12 10.25
C GLY A 119 12.65 9.01 9.29
N PRO A 120 13.33 8.42 8.28
CA PRO A 120 14.21 9.13 7.36
C PRO A 120 13.59 10.35 6.67
N ILE A 121 12.27 10.35 6.48
CA ILE A 121 11.58 11.48 5.82
C ILE A 121 10.96 12.48 6.80
N SER A 122 11.08 12.26 8.12
CA SER A 122 10.48 13.15 9.15
C SER A 122 11.01 14.60 9.08
N SER A 123 12.19 14.82 8.49
CA SER A 123 12.71 16.17 8.23
C SER A 123 12.01 16.91 7.08
N LYS A 124 11.25 16.19 6.23
CA LYS A 124 10.59 16.75 5.04
C LYS A 124 9.07 16.82 5.17
N ILE A 125 8.50 16.18 6.17
CA ILE A 125 7.06 16.14 6.46
C ILE A 125 6.85 16.46 7.94
N PRO A 126 5.66 16.90 8.36
CA PRO A 126 5.34 16.96 9.78
C PRO A 126 5.55 15.58 10.41
N PRO A 127 6.42 15.46 11.43
CA PRO A 127 6.74 14.16 12.02
C PRO A 127 5.48 13.53 12.63
N PRO A 128 5.26 12.22 12.41
CA PRO A 128 4.17 11.53 13.08
C PRO A 128 4.41 11.46 14.59
N PRO A 129 3.35 11.40 15.40
CA PRO A 129 3.51 11.26 16.83
C PRO A 129 4.17 9.93 17.18
N SER A 130 4.94 9.94 18.27
CA SER A 130 5.56 8.72 18.80
C SER A 130 4.51 7.74 19.32
N TYR A 131 4.65 6.45 19.00
CA TYR A 131 3.75 5.40 19.49
C TYR A 131 3.77 5.24 21.02
N VAL A 132 4.85 5.64 21.69
CA VAL A 132 4.95 5.61 23.15
C VAL A 132 4.49 6.93 23.82
N SER A 133 3.82 7.81 23.08
CA SER A 133 3.18 8.99 23.66
C SER A 133 1.93 8.60 24.44
N ASP A 134 1.62 9.30 25.52
CA ASP A 134 0.46 9.03 26.40
C ASP A 134 -0.85 8.88 25.63
N ARG A 135 -1.02 9.68 24.58
CA ARG A 135 -2.20 9.62 23.72
C ARG A 135 -2.27 8.31 22.94
N LEU A 136 -1.19 7.90 22.26
CA LEU A 136 -1.21 6.73 21.38
C LEU A 136 -1.18 5.42 22.16
N MET A 137 -0.64 5.43 23.36
CA MET A 137 -0.70 4.28 24.29
C MET A 137 -2.13 3.91 24.72
N GLN A 138 -3.07 4.86 24.60
CA GLN A 138 -4.48 4.64 24.94
C GLN A 138 -5.30 4.09 23.75
N PHE A 139 -4.74 4.11 22.55
CA PHE A 139 -5.47 3.64 21.37
C PHE A 139 -5.61 2.12 21.40
N ARG A 140 -6.84 1.65 21.20
CA ARG A 140 -7.14 0.24 21.08
C ARG A 140 -6.69 -0.32 19.72
N PRO A 141 -6.43 -1.62 19.60
CA PRO A 141 -6.02 -2.25 18.34
C PRO A 141 -6.91 -1.89 17.14
N GLY A 142 -8.22 -1.90 17.32
CA GLY A 142 -9.18 -1.53 16.26
C GLY A 142 -9.07 -0.06 15.81
N HIS A 143 -8.72 0.86 16.71
CA HIS A 143 -8.45 2.26 16.37
C HIS A 143 -7.23 2.36 15.44
N VAL A 144 -6.13 1.70 15.80
CA VAL A 144 -4.91 1.70 14.98
C VAL A 144 -5.17 1.05 13.62
N PHE A 145 -5.91 -0.06 13.60
CA PHE A 145 -6.34 -0.71 12.37
C PHE A 145 -7.16 0.23 11.46
N HIS A 146 -8.10 0.99 12.03
CA HIS A 146 -8.89 1.99 11.32
C HIS A 146 -7.99 3.05 10.68
N VAL A 147 -7.04 3.59 11.46
CA VAL A 147 -6.08 4.61 10.97
C VAL A 147 -5.24 4.08 9.81
N ILE A 148 -4.72 2.85 9.89
CA ILE A 148 -3.98 2.24 8.79
C ILE A 148 -4.88 2.03 7.57
N THR A 149 -6.16 1.69 7.80
CA THR A 149 -7.11 1.39 6.73
C THR A 149 -7.56 2.63 5.98
N LEU A 150 -7.99 3.68 6.65
CA LEU A 150 -8.57 4.87 6.01
C LEU A 150 -7.60 6.04 5.93
N GLY A 151 -6.50 5.98 6.67
CA GLY A 151 -5.61 7.11 6.85
C GLY A 151 -6.16 8.13 7.87
N THR A 152 -5.35 9.11 8.20
CA THR A 152 -5.74 10.23 9.06
C THR A 152 -4.82 11.41 8.82
N ASN A 153 -5.32 12.63 8.74
CA ASN A 153 -4.54 13.85 8.50
C ASN A 153 -3.55 13.70 7.32
N LYS A 154 -2.24 13.59 7.62
CA LYS A 154 -1.17 13.44 6.64
C LYS A 154 -0.81 11.97 6.35
N MET A 155 -1.33 11.03 7.11
CA MET A 155 -1.12 9.61 6.89
C MET A 155 -2.11 9.09 5.84
N PRO A 156 -1.64 8.57 4.69
CA PRO A 156 -2.53 8.02 3.66
C PRO A 156 -3.12 6.68 4.08
N SER A 157 -4.16 6.24 3.36
CA SER A 157 -4.68 4.88 3.45
C SER A 157 -3.68 3.86 2.90
N TYR A 158 -3.58 2.70 3.55
CA TYR A 158 -2.75 1.58 3.12
C TYR A 158 -3.54 0.37 2.61
N THR A 159 -4.82 0.55 2.30
CA THR A 159 -5.68 -0.53 1.79
C THR A 159 -5.24 -1.08 0.43
N ALA A 160 -4.57 -0.27 -0.38
CA ALA A 160 -4.06 -0.71 -1.68
C ALA A 160 -2.78 -1.55 -1.59
N GLN A 161 -1.98 -1.33 -0.54
CA GLN A 161 -0.68 -1.98 -0.35
C GLN A 161 -0.75 -3.20 0.58
N LEU A 162 -1.67 -3.17 1.54
CA LEU A 162 -1.74 -4.14 2.63
C LEU A 162 -3.14 -4.77 2.71
N SER A 163 -3.17 -6.08 2.75
CA SER A 163 -4.39 -6.85 3.06
C SER A 163 -4.86 -6.59 4.50
N PRO A 164 -6.11 -6.90 4.84
CA PRO A 164 -6.58 -6.80 6.22
C PRO A 164 -5.72 -7.58 7.22
N ASP A 165 -5.28 -8.79 6.84
CA ASP A 165 -4.45 -9.64 7.67
C ASP A 165 -3.08 -9.01 7.97
N GLU A 166 -2.44 -8.46 6.96
CA GLU A 166 -1.16 -7.76 7.11
C GLU A 166 -1.28 -6.52 7.99
N ARG A 167 -2.37 -5.75 7.85
CA ARG A 167 -2.65 -4.60 8.72
C ARG A 167 -2.80 -5.01 10.18
N TRP A 168 -3.52 -6.12 10.46
CA TRP A 168 -3.65 -6.64 11.81
C TRP A 168 -2.33 -7.14 12.40
N LYS A 169 -1.47 -7.77 11.60
CA LYS A 169 -0.12 -8.18 12.03
C LYS A 169 0.76 -6.98 12.39
N ILE A 170 0.67 -5.88 11.61
CA ILE A 170 1.34 -4.61 11.94
C ILE A 170 0.80 -4.07 13.28
N VAL A 171 -0.52 -4.06 13.48
CA VAL A 171 -1.13 -3.63 14.75
C VAL A 171 -0.61 -4.47 15.91
N THR A 172 -0.52 -5.79 15.75
CA THR A 172 0.05 -6.69 16.77
C THR A 172 1.49 -6.29 17.11
N TYR A 173 2.33 -6.09 16.10
CA TYR A 173 3.73 -5.69 16.31
C TYR A 173 3.85 -4.33 17.02
N VAL A 174 3.06 -3.34 16.61
CA VAL A 174 3.06 -2.01 17.24
C VAL A 174 2.69 -2.12 18.72
N HIS A 175 1.59 -2.78 19.05
CA HIS A 175 1.14 -2.89 20.43
C HIS A 175 2.10 -3.69 21.32
N TYR A 176 2.55 -4.85 20.85
CA TYR A 176 3.36 -5.72 21.70
C TYR A 176 4.83 -5.36 21.70
N SER A 177 5.41 -5.08 20.54
CA SER A 177 6.86 -4.89 20.44
C SER A 177 7.29 -3.44 20.62
N LEU A 178 6.53 -2.47 20.10
CA LEU A 178 6.92 -1.06 20.18
C LEU A 178 6.34 -0.36 21.41
N GLN A 179 5.10 -0.66 21.77
CA GLN A 179 4.44 -0.07 22.94
C GLN A 179 4.65 -0.87 24.23
N GLY A 180 5.07 -2.13 24.14
CA GLY A 180 5.26 -3.01 25.30
C GLY A 180 3.96 -3.35 26.02
N LEU A 181 2.81 -3.22 25.34
CA LEU A 181 1.51 -3.59 25.86
C LEU A 181 1.41 -5.12 25.77
N GLY A 182 1.56 -5.82 26.90
CA GLY A 182 1.38 -7.26 26.99
C GLY A 182 -0.06 -7.71 26.65
N ASP A 183 -0.46 -8.94 27.03
CA ASP A 183 -1.79 -9.54 26.77
C ASP A 183 -2.97 -8.78 27.42
N GLU A 184 -2.74 -7.72 28.13
CA GLU A 184 -3.77 -6.79 28.58
C GLU A 184 -4.31 -5.96 27.42
N GLN A 185 -5.13 -6.62 26.58
CA GLN A 185 -6.24 -5.86 26.00
C GLN A 185 -7.02 -5.26 27.18
N PRO A 186 -7.24 -3.95 27.25
CA PRO A 186 -8.22 -3.43 28.20
C PRO A 186 -9.50 -4.19 27.91
N THR A 187 -9.85 -5.05 28.82
CA THR A 187 -11.01 -5.94 28.78
C THR A 187 -12.21 -5.05 28.50
N ALA A 188 -12.66 -5.02 27.24
CA ALA A 188 -13.97 -4.51 26.92
C ALA A 188 -14.92 -5.41 27.74
N LEU A 189 -15.50 -4.79 28.73
CA LEU A 189 -16.59 -5.30 29.57
C LEU A 189 -17.31 -6.42 28.84
N ALA A 190 -17.23 -7.62 29.41
CA ALA A 190 -18.16 -8.70 29.16
C ALA A 190 -19.57 -8.16 29.55
N GLY A 191 -20.16 -7.41 28.65
CA GLY A 191 -21.53 -6.90 28.67
C GLY A 191 -22.41 -7.95 28.05
N GLY A 192 -22.82 -8.88 28.87
CA GLY A 192 -24.15 -9.37 29.05
C GLY A 192 -24.92 -9.72 27.78
N ASN A 193 -24.78 -10.97 27.37
CA ASN A 193 -25.84 -11.63 26.65
C ASN A 193 -26.89 -12.09 27.68
N LYS A 194 -28.06 -11.48 27.62
CA LYS A 194 -29.33 -12.09 28.02
C LYS A 194 -30.34 -11.85 26.91
#